data_deaeeee8aea35837c77f11f0e4901e5a
#
_entry.id   deaeeee8aea35837c77f11f0e4901e5a
#
_cell.length_a   1.000
_cell.length_b   1.000
_cell.length_c   1.000
_cell.angle_alpha   90.00
_cell.angle_beta   90.00
_cell.angle_gamma   90.00
#
_symmetry.space_group_name_H-M   'P 1'
#
loop_
_entity.id
_entity.type
_entity.pdbx_description
1 polymer ?
#
loop_
_entity_poly.entity_id
_entity_poly.type
_entity_poly.pdbx_seq_one_letter_code
_entity_poly.pdbx_strand_id
1 'polypeptide(L)'
;MTSRLALILLITAFVSTSVLAAEEQPDISGVWVAFSSNPGFVGAVSEPQTAQGKAMVEEYFAQFENHVEPGAWCVAPGMPYTMLTQVSYPIEILQTENRITMLMEYDMQVRRIFMDGRSEPADYPPTRVGYSTGQWEGNTLVVETGLLTEDLDNRWPRTEQTRIMERVYLSTFEKEEVESTGFVSTIADPVSNDVLVFEYSVTDPLLYTEPRNITMYYQRMTDDIFLEYDCPAGNWREALKAANP
;
A
#
# COMPACT_ATOMS: atom_id res chain seq x y z
N MET A 1 -4.74 -68.24 -55.75
CA MET A 1 -3.87 -67.70 -54.67
C MET A 1 -3.88 -66.19 -54.79
N THR A 2 -4.71 -65.52 -54.05
CA THR A 2 -4.89 -64.03 -54.07
C THR A 2 -4.43 -63.47 -52.73
N SER A 3 -3.24 -62.84 -52.75
CA SER A 3 -2.65 -62.15 -51.59
C SER A 3 -3.36 -60.82 -51.38
N ARG A 4 -3.99 -60.63 -50.20
CA ARG A 4 -4.54 -59.34 -49.76
C ARG A 4 -3.50 -58.60 -48.93
N LEU A 5 -2.93 -57.49 -49.47
CA LEU A 5 -2.14 -56.53 -48.69
C LEU A 5 -3.09 -55.66 -47.80
N ALA A 6 -2.90 -55.78 -46.54
CA ALA A 6 -3.56 -54.84 -45.58
C ALA A 6 -2.68 -53.62 -45.42
N LEU A 7 -3.22 -52.47 -45.81
CA LEU A 7 -2.61 -51.15 -45.63
C LEU A 7 -2.95 -50.63 -44.21
N ILE A 8 -1.97 -50.55 -43.29
CA ILE A 8 -2.12 -49.99 -41.98
C ILE A 8 -1.85 -48.46 -42.07
N LEU A 9 -2.91 -47.66 -41.94
CA LEU A 9 -2.81 -46.21 -41.84
C LEU A 9 -2.43 -45.85 -40.39
N LEU A 10 -1.20 -45.40 -40.16
CA LEU A 10 -0.79 -44.77 -38.91
C LEU A 10 -1.32 -43.32 -38.89
N ILE A 11 -2.35 -43.07 -38.07
CA ILE A 11 -2.80 -41.68 -37.77
C ILE A 11 -1.94 -41.13 -36.61
N THR A 12 -0.98 -40.30 -36.93
CA THR A 12 -0.23 -39.53 -35.92
C THR A 12 -1.09 -38.37 -35.48
N ALA A 13 -1.67 -38.44 -34.27
CA ALA A 13 -2.35 -37.34 -33.63
C ALA A 13 -1.31 -36.29 -33.17
N PHE A 14 -1.26 -35.17 -33.85
CA PHE A 14 -0.53 -33.99 -33.37
C PHE A 14 -1.30 -33.40 -32.19
N VAL A 15 -0.82 -33.63 -30.97
CA VAL A 15 -1.28 -32.90 -29.76
C VAL A 15 -0.60 -31.55 -29.79
N SER A 16 -1.30 -30.52 -30.27
CA SER A 16 -0.86 -29.12 -30.13
C SER A 16 -1.01 -28.72 -28.68
N THR A 17 0.06 -28.76 -27.91
CA THR A 17 0.15 -28.09 -26.61
C THR A 17 0.24 -26.59 -26.89
N SER A 18 -0.87 -25.90 -26.76
CA SER A 18 -0.85 -24.43 -26.65
C SER A 18 -0.10 -24.08 -25.34
N VAL A 19 1.15 -23.66 -25.49
CA VAL A 19 1.84 -22.93 -24.42
C VAL A 19 1.08 -21.60 -24.26
N LEU A 20 0.24 -21.50 -23.21
CA LEU A 20 -0.24 -20.22 -22.77
C LEU A 20 1.01 -19.41 -22.42
N ALA A 21 1.32 -18.39 -23.24
CA ALA A 21 2.30 -17.39 -22.85
C ALA A 21 1.85 -16.83 -21.49
N ALA A 22 2.72 -16.88 -20.48
CA ALA A 22 2.47 -16.19 -19.23
C ALA A 22 2.26 -14.71 -19.60
N GLU A 23 1.13 -14.15 -19.19
CA GLU A 23 0.85 -12.73 -19.39
C GLU A 23 1.95 -11.96 -18.67
N GLU A 24 2.65 -11.07 -19.38
CA GLU A 24 3.74 -10.30 -18.81
C GLU A 24 3.15 -9.38 -17.74
N GLN A 25 3.65 -9.49 -16.52
CA GLN A 25 3.18 -8.69 -15.39
C GLN A 25 3.54 -7.23 -15.61
N PRO A 26 2.63 -6.28 -15.30
CA PRO A 26 2.92 -4.87 -15.41
C PRO A 26 4.14 -4.46 -14.57
N ASP A 27 5.01 -3.63 -15.13
CA ASP A 27 6.11 -3.01 -14.39
C ASP A 27 5.62 -1.71 -13.73
N ILE A 28 5.46 -1.76 -12.40
CA ILE A 28 5.08 -0.61 -11.58
C ILE A 28 6.28 0.07 -10.92
N SER A 29 7.52 -0.31 -11.28
CA SER A 29 8.75 0.32 -10.78
C SER A 29 8.80 1.79 -11.10
N GLY A 30 9.49 2.57 -10.29
CA GLY A 30 9.74 4.01 -10.47
C GLY A 30 9.28 4.85 -9.30
N VAL A 31 9.39 6.16 -9.46
CA VAL A 31 9.00 7.15 -8.47
C VAL A 31 7.60 7.65 -8.75
N TRP A 32 6.78 7.66 -7.70
CA TRP A 32 5.36 7.99 -7.78
C TRP A 32 4.99 8.96 -6.67
N VAL A 33 4.08 9.90 -6.96
CA VAL A 33 3.51 10.80 -5.94
C VAL A 33 2.00 10.80 -6.03
N ALA A 34 1.33 10.71 -4.89
CA ALA A 34 -0.13 10.77 -4.84
C ALA A 34 -0.62 12.16 -5.22
N PHE A 35 -1.64 12.24 -6.08
CA PHE A 35 -2.23 13.50 -6.50
C PHE A 35 -3.73 13.58 -6.24
N SER A 36 -4.40 12.46 -5.99
CA SER A 36 -5.84 12.41 -5.71
C SER A 36 -6.21 11.21 -4.85
N SER A 37 -7.37 11.27 -4.23
CA SER A 37 -7.95 10.17 -3.46
C SER A 37 -9.48 10.18 -3.52
N ASN A 38 -10.10 9.00 -3.37
CA ASN A 38 -11.54 8.84 -3.29
C ASN A 38 -11.90 7.86 -2.13
N PRO A 39 -12.62 8.29 -1.06
CA PRO A 39 -13.04 9.67 -0.81
C PRO A 39 -11.85 10.60 -0.55
N GLY A 40 -12.02 11.89 -0.84
CA GLY A 40 -10.96 12.90 -0.79
C GLY A 40 -10.48 13.30 0.61
N PHE A 41 -11.07 12.76 1.68
CA PHE A 41 -10.71 13.07 3.06
C PHE A 41 -10.45 11.80 3.88
N VAL A 42 -9.20 11.52 4.10
CA VAL A 42 -8.75 10.31 4.81
C VAL A 42 -9.24 10.28 6.26
N GLY A 43 -9.24 11.39 6.97
CA GLY A 43 -9.66 11.45 8.38
C GLY A 43 -11.07 10.92 8.63
N ALA A 44 -12.04 11.27 7.76
CA ALA A 44 -13.41 10.77 7.90
C ALA A 44 -13.52 9.25 7.67
N VAL A 45 -12.64 8.69 6.84
CA VAL A 45 -12.57 7.24 6.58
C VAL A 45 -11.92 6.50 7.74
N SER A 46 -10.96 7.10 8.40
CA SER A 46 -10.20 6.47 9.49
C SER A 46 -10.90 6.54 10.86
N GLU A 47 -11.96 7.33 11.01
CA GLU A 47 -12.65 7.48 12.28
C GLU A 47 -13.27 6.16 12.77
N PRO A 48 -13.04 5.72 14.03
CA PRO A 48 -13.64 4.53 14.58
C PRO A 48 -15.16 4.59 14.60
N GLN A 49 -15.81 3.51 14.16
CA GLN A 49 -17.27 3.40 14.09
C GLN A 49 -17.87 2.73 15.33
N THR A 50 -17.14 1.79 15.93
CA THR A 50 -17.61 1.07 17.12
C THR A 50 -17.52 1.95 18.37
N ALA A 51 -18.39 1.71 19.34
CA ALA A 51 -18.30 2.38 20.65
C ALA A 51 -17.00 2.01 21.39
N GLN A 52 -16.56 0.77 21.24
CA GLN A 52 -15.29 0.31 21.81
C GLN A 52 -14.10 1.02 21.19
N GLY A 53 -14.03 1.11 19.85
CA GLY A 53 -12.96 1.81 19.15
C GLY A 53 -12.86 3.28 19.50
N LYS A 54 -13.99 3.97 19.63
CA LYS A 54 -14.04 5.36 20.09
C LYS A 54 -13.46 5.50 21.50
N ALA A 55 -13.86 4.63 22.44
CA ALA A 55 -13.34 4.66 23.80
C ALA A 55 -11.83 4.38 23.84
N MET A 56 -11.33 3.44 23.03
CA MET A 56 -9.89 3.14 22.93
C MET A 56 -9.08 4.35 22.47
N VAL A 57 -9.55 5.05 21.46
CA VAL A 57 -8.89 6.27 20.95
C VAL A 57 -8.96 7.41 21.95
N GLU A 58 -10.10 7.61 22.62
CA GLU A 58 -10.24 8.62 23.68
C GLU A 58 -9.30 8.33 24.87
N GLU A 59 -9.17 7.06 25.29
CA GLU A 59 -8.26 6.66 26.37
C GLU A 59 -6.79 6.85 25.96
N TYR A 60 -6.44 6.54 24.71
CA TYR A 60 -5.11 6.79 24.17
C TYR A 60 -4.73 8.27 24.29
N PHE A 61 -5.58 9.18 23.81
CA PHE A 61 -5.32 10.62 23.89
C PHE A 61 -5.35 11.20 25.30
N ALA A 62 -6.11 10.59 26.22
CA ALA A 62 -6.11 11.00 27.63
C ALA A 62 -4.75 10.84 28.32
N GLN A 63 -3.84 10.02 27.74
CA GLN A 63 -2.49 9.82 28.26
C GLN A 63 -1.51 10.92 27.86
N PHE A 64 -1.86 11.74 26.87
CA PHE A 64 -1.00 12.81 26.38
C PHE A 64 -1.46 14.18 26.88
N GLU A 65 -0.66 14.82 27.73
CA GLU A 65 -0.86 16.22 28.07
C GLU A 65 -0.68 17.07 26.79
N ASN A 66 -1.64 17.94 26.51
CA ASN A 66 -1.65 18.84 25.35
C ASN A 66 -1.81 18.19 23.96
N HIS A 67 -2.28 16.96 23.86
CA HIS A 67 -2.57 16.26 22.58
C HIS A 67 -1.41 16.32 21.57
N VAL A 68 -0.19 16.17 22.03
CA VAL A 68 0.98 16.11 21.14
C VAL A 68 0.97 14.78 20.43
N GLU A 69 0.71 14.81 19.14
CA GLU A 69 0.67 13.61 18.31
C GLU A 69 2.06 12.95 18.18
N PRO A 70 2.12 11.62 18.14
CA PRO A 70 3.39 10.89 17.97
C PRO A 70 4.22 11.33 16.76
N GLY A 71 3.58 11.80 15.68
CA GLY A 71 4.24 12.37 14.51
C GLY A 71 5.11 13.60 14.82
N ALA A 72 4.75 14.40 15.83
CA ALA A 72 5.58 15.52 16.30
C ALA A 72 6.90 15.04 16.94
N TRP A 73 6.99 13.75 17.30
CA TRP A 73 8.15 13.11 17.89
C TRP A 73 8.95 12.27 16.88
N CYS A 74 8.73 12.47 15.59
CA CYS A 74 9.37 11.70 14.53
C CYS A 74 9.02 10.20 14.59
N VAL A 75 7.84 9.87 15.04
CA VAL A 75 7.33 8.51 15.04
C VAL A 75 6.55 8.30 13.73
N ALA A 76 7.11 7.47 12.86
CA ALA A 76 6.47 7.13 11.60
C ALA A 76 5.09 6.49 11.84
N PRO A 77 4.03 6.93 11.13
CA PRO A 77 2.67 6.45 11.40
C PRO A 77 2.46 4.98 11.04
N GLY A 78 3.15 4.49 10.01
CA GLY A 78 2.95 3.13 9.50
C GLY A 78 1.70 2.96 8.65
N MET A 79 1.43 1.71 8.23
CA MET A 79 0.28 1.37 7.36
C MET A 79 -1.06 1.48 8.11
N PRO A 80 -2.14 1.87 7.44
CA PRO A 80 -2.21 2.31 6.04
C PRO A 80 -1.82 3.78 5.85
N TYR A 81 -1.74 4.57 6.93
CA TYR A 81 -1.62 6.03 6.87
C TYR A 81 -0.39 6.49 6.07
N THR A 82 0.75 5.82 6.22
CA THR A 82 1.96 6.16 5.46
C THR A 82 1.73 6.21 3.95
N MET A 83 0.94 5.27 3.40
CA MET A 83 0.60 5.29 1.97
C MET A 83 -0.45 6.37 1.63
N LEU A 84 -1.35 6.66 2.55
CA LEU A 84 -2.46 7.58 2.31
C LEU A 84 -2.05 9.06 2.43
N THR A 85 -0.88 9.35 2.97
CA THR A 85 -0.38 10.71 3.17
C THR A 85 0.71 11.13 2.18
N GLN A 86 0.98 10.30 1.17
CA GLN A 86 2.02 10.57 0.16
C GLN A 86 1.63 11.65 -0.87
N VAL A 87 0.65 12.50 -0.56
CA VAL A 87 0.26 13.62 -1.45
C VAL A 87 1.34 14.69 -1.64
N SER A 88 2.37 14.68 -0.79
CA SER A 88 3.49 15.63 -0.87
C SER A 88 4.86 14.95 -0.85
N TYR A 89 4.88 13.65 -0.66
CA TYR A 89 6.12 12.87 -0.52
C TYR A 89 6.08 11.70 -1.49
N PRO A 90 7.11 11.53 -2.32
CA PRO A 90 7.18 10.42 -3.26
C PRO A 90 7.30 9.06 -2.57
N ILE A 91 6.91 8.03 -3.33
CA ILE A 91 7.29 6.65 -3.07
C ILE A 91 8.12 6.15 -4.24
N GLU A 92 9.19 5.42 -3.96
CA GLU A 92 9.93 4.68 -4.97
C GLU A 92 9.57 3.21 -4.88
N ILE A 93 9.17 2.61 -6.01
CA ILE A 93 8.82 1.19 -6.12
C ILE A 93 9.92 0.47 -6.89
N LEU A 94 10.48 -0.55 -6.26
CA LEU A 94 11.46 -1.46 -6.84
C LEU A 94 10.81 -2.84 -6.98
N GLN A 95 10.50 -3.23 -8.22
CA GLN A 95 9.85 -4.50 -8.52
C GLN A 95 10.88 -5.55 -8.94
N THR A 96 10.79 -6.72 -8.32
CA THR A 96 11.51 -7.93 -8.71
C THR A 96 10.53 -9.10 -8.76
N GLU A 97 10.92 -10.22 -9.35
CA GLU A 97 10.08 -11.43 -9.46
C GLU A 97 9.51 -11.87 -8.10
N ASN A 98 10.34 -11.85 -7.05
CA ASN A 98 9.99 -12.44 -5.76
C ASN A 98 9.64 -11.39 -4.69
N ARG A 99 9.73 -10.10 -5.01
CA ARG A 99 9.50 -9.03 -4.03
C ARG A 99 9.28 -7.69 -4.70
N ILE A 100 8.34 -6.94 -4.14
CA ILE A 100 8.21 -5.50 -4.39
C ILE A 100 8.68 -4.78 -3.13
N THR A 101 9.57 -3.80 -3.28
CA THR A 101 10.02 -2.94 -2.19
C THR A 101 9.54 -1.53 -2.45
N MET A 102 8.86 -0.95 -1.49
CA MET A 102 8.44 0.46 -1.53
C MET A 102 9.27 1.24 -0.52
N LEU A 103 9.97 2.25 -1.02
CA LEU A 103 10.65 3.25 -0.23
C LEU A 103 9.71 4.46 -0.15
N MET A 104 9.31 4.82 1.04
CA MET A 104 8.41 5.96 1.26
C MET A 104 9.25 7.11 1.82
N GLU A 105 9.33 8.23 1.10
CA GLU A 105 10.13 9.39 1.52
C GLU A 105 9.69 9.87 2.90
N TYR A 106 8.38 9.97 3.12
CA TYR A 106 7.87 10.38 4.44
C TYR A 106 8.32 9.40 5.54
N ASP A 107 9.08 9.92 6.50
CA ASP A 107 9.66 9.18 7.62
C ASP A 107 10.59 8.02 7.18
N MET A 108 11.12 8.03 5.94
CA MET A 108 12.07 7.04 5.41
C MET A 108 11.65 5.59 5.66
N GLN A 109 10.38 5.29 5.52
CA GLN A 109 9.87 3.95 5.75
C GLN A 109 10.14 3.01 4.57
N VAL A 110 10.42 1.76 4.88
CA VAL A 110 10.62 0.70 3.88
C VAL A 110 9.57 -0.38 4.08
N ARG A 111 8.77 -0.62 3.05
CA ARG A 111 7.79 -1.70 3.01
C ARG A 111 8.24 -2.77 2.02
N ARG A 112 8.10 -4.05 2.41
CA ARG A 112 8.40 -5.20 1.56
C ARG A 112 7.13 -6.02 1.36
N ILE A 113 6.81 -6.30 0.10
CA ILE A 113 5.72 -7.18 -0.31
C ILE A 113 6.38 -8.44 -0.87
N PHE A 114 6.13 -9.58 -0.24
CA PHE A 114 6.68 -10.87 -0.67
C PHE A 114 5.81 -11.49 -1.74
N MET A 115 6.41 -11.79 -2.91
CA MET A 115 5.73 -12.27 -4.11
C MET A 115 5.96 -13.77 -4.39
N ASP A 116 6.62 -14.47 -3.48
CA ASP A 116 7.06 -15.87 -3.67
C ASP A 116 6.07 -16.91 -3.11
N GLY A 117 4.83 -16.51 -2.84
CA GLY A 117 3.76 -17.39 -2.37
C GLY A 117 3.88 -17.81 -0.89
N ARG A 118 4.79 -17.20 -0.14
CA ARG A 118 4.88 -17.44 1.31
C ARG A 118 3.66 -16.90 2.04
N SER A 119 3.33 -17.51 3.17
CA SER A 119 2.35 -16.97 4.11
C SER A 119 3.00 -16.12 5.20
N GLU A 120 2.18 -15.35 5.91
CA GLU A 120 2.56 -14.64 7.12
C GLU A 120 3.11 -15.62 8.18
N PRO A 121 4.34 -15.44 8.69
CA PRO A 121 4.90 -16.32 9.71
C PRO A 121 4.23 -16.10 11.08
N ALA A 122 3.93 -17.19 11.78
CA ALA A 122 3.23 -17.12 13.06
C ALA A 122 4.05 -16.46 14.21
N ASP A 123 5.36 -16.40 14.05
CA ASP A 123 6.32 -15.87 15.04
C ASP A 123 6.94 -14.53 14.60
N TYR A 124 6.46 -13.93 13.49
CA TYR A 124 6.94 -12.63 13.06
C TYR A 124 6.39 -11.53 13.97
N PRO A 125 7.24 -10.66 14.53
CA PRO A 125 6.78 -9.60 15.41
C PRO A 125 5.95 -8.56 14.65
N PRO A 126 4.86 -8.02 15.22
CA PRO A 126 4.15 -6.90 14.63
C PRO A 126 5.07 -5.71 14.37
N THR A 127 4.85 -5.02 13.25
CA THR A 127 5.61 -3.83 12.86
C THR A 127 4.66 -2.71 12.41
N ARG A 128 5.17 -1.48 12.30
CA ARG A 128 4.37 -0.34 11.82
C ARG A 128 3.93 -0.49 10.37
N VAL A 129 4.72 -1.14 9.54
CA VAL A 129 4.38 -1.42 8.13
C VAL A 129 3.76 -2.79 7.92
N GLY A 130 3.70 -3.61 8.97
CA GLY A 130 3.14 -4.95 8.94
C GLY A 130 4.00 -5.96 8.18
N TYR A 131 3.40 -7.10 7.88
CA TYR A 131 3.91 -8.14 7.00
C TYR A 131 3.00 -8.21 5.77
N SER A 132 3.56 -7.99 4.58
CA SER A 132 2.79 -7.95 3.35
C SER A 132 3.17 -9.11 2.43
N THR A 133 2.16 -9.83 1.93
CA THR A 133 2.30 -10.83 0.85
C THR A 133 1.48 -10.38 -0.33
N GLY A 134 1.93 -10.68 -1.54
CA GLY A 134 1.27 -10.27 -2.77
C GLY A 134 1.27 -11.34 -3.83
N GLN A 135 0.35 -11.21 -4.76
CA GLN A 135 0.25 -12.02 -5.97
C GLN A 135 -0.33 -11.19 -7.11
N TRP A 136 0.02 -11.54 -8.33
CA TRP A 136 -0.58 -10.95 -9.51
C TRP A 136 -1.86 -11.72 -9.90
N GLU A 137 -2.95 -11.00 -10.11
CA GLU A 137 -4.20 -11.46 -10.69
C GLU A 137 -4.40 -10.74 -12.04
N GLY A 138 -3.92 -11.36 -13.14
CA GLY A 138 -3.79 -10.66 -14.41
C GLY A 138 -2.89 -9.42 -14.27
N ASN A 139 -3.42 -8.24 -14.57
CA ASN A 139 -2.70 -6.98 -14.49
C ASN A 139 -2.88 -6.26 -13.14
N THR A 140 -3.45 -6.90 -12.14
CA THR A 140 -3.66 -6.33 -10.81
C THR A 140 -2.80 -7.05 -9.78
N LEU A 141 -1.99 -6.32 -9.06
CA LEU A 141 -1.30 -6.79 -7.87
C LEU A 141 -2.28 -6.78 -6.69
N VAL A 142 -2.51 -7.94 -6.09
CA VAL A 142 -3.31 -8.08 -4.87
C VAL A 142 -2.38 -8.28 -3.70
N VAL A 143 -2.52 -7.46 -2.66
CA VAL A 143 -1.64 -7.48 -1.48
C VAL A 143 -2.48 -7.64 -0.22
N GLU A 144 -2.06 -8.55 0.66
CA GLU A 144 -2.58 -8.69 2.02
C GLU A 144 -1.52 -8.24 3.02
N THR A 145 -1.92 -7.43 4.01
CA THR A 145 -1.04 -6.97 5.08
C THR A 145 -1.67 -7.23 6.43
N GLY A 146 -0.92 -7.90 7.29
CA GLY A 146 -1.24 -8.14 8.69
C GLY A 146 -0.05 -7.85 9.60
N LEU A 147 -0.08 -8.33 10.83
CA LEU A 147 0.97 -8.15 11.84
C LEU A 147 1.36 -6.66 12.01
N LEU A 148 0.34 -5.81 12.11
CA LEU A 148 0.51 -4.39 12.39
C LEU A 148 0.61 -4.16 13.90
N THR A 149 1.51 -3.28 14.31
CA THR A 149 1.53 -2.79 15.70
C THR A 149 0.29 -1.98 15.99
N GLU A 150 -0.26 -2.10 17.19
CA GLU A 150 -1.30 -1.19 17.66
C GLU A 150 -0.81 0.26 17.63
N ASP A 151 -1.68 1.13 17.15
CA ASP A 151 -1.49 2.57 17.18
C ASP A 151 -2.87 3.24 17.11
N LEU A 152 -3.24 3.92 18.16
CA LEU A 152 -4.58 4.49 18.34
C LEU A 152 -4.61 5.99 18.10
N ASP A 153 -3.57 6.56 17.47
CA ASP A 153 -3.58 7.97 17.11
C ASP A 153 -4.70 8.30 16.09
N ASN A 154 -5.03 9.56 15.97
CA ASN A 154 -6.17 10.01 15.17
C ASN A 154 -5.91 9.99 13.66
N ARG A 155 -4.69 9.71 13.22
CA ARG A 155 -4.34 9.66 11.79
C ARG A 155 -4.98 8.47 11.09
N TRP A 156 -4.77 7.27 11.64
CA TRP A 156 -5.46 6.05 11.25
C TRP A 156 -5.31 5.01 12.37
N PRO A 157 -6.24 4.99 13.33
CA PRO A 157 -6.15 4.04 14.44
C PRO A 157 -6.20 2.60 13.93
N ARG A 158 -5.39 1.76 14.53
CA ARG A 158 -5.29 0.34 14.21
C ARG A 158 -4.98 -0.47 15.45
N THR A 159 -5.40 -1.73 15.46
CA THR A 159 -5.03 -2.73 16.47
C THR A 159 -4.25 -3.87 15.81
N GLU A 160 -3.82 -4.85 16.59
CA GLU A 160 -3.20 -6.07 16.06
C GLU A 160 -4.18 -6.90 15.19
N GLN A 161 -5.49 -6.63 15.27
CA GLN A 161 -6.51 -7.27 14.45
C GLN A 161 -6.70 -6.58 13.08
N THR A 162 -6.06 -5.44 12.86
CA THR A 162 -6.15 -4.75 11.58
C THR A 162 -5.61 -5.61 10.45
N ARG A 163 -6.37 -5.67 9.35
CA ARG A 163 -5.96 -6.28 8.09
C ARG A 163 -6.20 -5.29 6.97
N ILE A 164 -5.26 -5.26 6.03
CA ILE A 164 -5.34 -4.40 4.86
C ILE A 164 -5.28 -5.28 3.63
N MET A 165 -6.28 -5.13 2.77
CA MET A 165 -6.30 -5.69 1.42
C MET A 165 -6.09 -4.54 0.44
N GLU A 166 -5.20 -4.74 -0.54
CA GLU A 166 -4.91 -3.75 -1.55
C GLU A 166 -5.03 -4.36 -2.95
N ARG A 167 -5.51 -3.57 -3.88
CA ARG A 167 -5.48 -3.87 -5.31
C ARG A 167 -4.73 -2.74 -6.00
N VAL A 168 -3.65 -3.08 -6.67
CA VAL A 168 -2.74 -2.10 -7.28
C VAL A 168 -2.65 -2.39 -8.78
N TYR A 169 -2.88 -1.38 -9.61
CA TYR A 169 -2.83 -1.54 -11.06
C TYR A 169 -2.46 -0.22 -11.77
N LEU A 170 -1.93 -0.37 -12.99
CA LEU A 170 -1.66 0.75 -13.87
C LEU A 170 -2.92 1.14 -14.66
N SER A 171 -3.14 2.44 -14.77
CA SER A 171 -4.19 3.07 -15.54
C SER A 171 -3.69 4.34 -16.24
N THR A 172 -4.60 5.20 -16.69
CA THR A 172 -4.28 6.51 -17.29
C THR A 172 -5.20 7.58 -16.74
N PHE A 173 -4.79 8.85 -16.80
CA PHE A 173 -5.61 9.97 -16.38
C PHE A 173 -7.00 9.99 -17.06
N GLU A 174 -7.03 9.69 -18.35
CA GLU A 174 -8.29 9.68 -19.12
C GLU A 174 -9.24 8.57 -18.68
N LYS A 175 -8.70 7.39 -18.33
CA LYS A 175 -9.51 6.23 -17.94
C LYS A 175 -10.11 6.39 -16.55
N GLU A 176 -9.38 6.98 -15.62
CA GLU A 176 -9.82 7.11 -14.24
C GLU A 176 -10.76 8.32 -14.03
N GLU A 177 -10.87 9.23 -15.01
CA GLU A 177 -11.69 10.45 -14.90
C GLU A 177 -11.49 11.18 -13.56
N VAL A 178 -10.22 11.20 -13.07
CA VAL A 178 -9.92 11.68 -11.73
C VAL A 178 -10.17 13.16 -11.66
N GLU A 179 -11.25 13.55 -11.02
CA GLU A 179 -11.48 14.94 -10.64
C GLU A 179 -10.45 15.32 -9.57
N SER A 180 -9.75 16.43 -9.82
CA SER A 180 -8.83 16.99 -8.83
C SER A 180 -9.62 17.34 -7.56
N THR A 181 -9.51 16.53 -6.52
CA THR A 181 -10.17 16.75 -5.22
C THR A 181 -9.53 17.87 -4.40
N GLY A 182 -8.70 18.72 -5.03
CA GLY A 182 -8.04 19.85 -4.38
C GLY A 182 -6.69 19.55 -3.72
N PHE A 183 -6.30 18.28 -3.68
CA PHE A 183 -4.94 17.86 -3.29
C PHE A 183 -4.13 17.57 -4.56
N VAL A 184 -3.78 18.60 -5.28
CA VAL A 184 -2.79 18.47 -6.36
C VAL A 184 -1.43 18.58 -5.71
N SER A 185 -0.61 17.53 -5.81
CA SER A 185 0.82 17.67 -5.56
C SER A 185 1.37 18.69 -6.55
N THR A 186 1.84 19.83 -6.03
CA THR A 186 2.44 20.88 -6.85
C THR A 186 3.92 20.63 -7.11
N ILE A 187 4.43 19.43 -6.78
CA ILE A 187 5.88 19.19 -6.71
C ILE A 187 6.49 19.08 -8.10
N ALA A 188 5.80 18.51 -9.07
CA ALA A 188 6.27 18.51 -10.48
C ALA A 188 5.15 18.10 -11.44
N ASP A 189 5.33 18.43 -12.73
CA ASP A 189 4.47 17.92 -13.79
C ASP A 189 4.71 16.41 -13.98
N PRO A 190 3.67 15.61 -14.26
CA PRO A 190 3.81 14.18 -14.51
C PRO A 190 4.66 13.94 -15.78
N VAL A 191 5.56 12.97 -15.74
CA VAL A 191 6.45 12.62 -16.86
C VAL A 191 5.81 11.65 -17.87
N SER A 192 4.65 11.09 -17.52
CA SER A 192 3.88 10.20 -18.40
C SER A 192 2.38 10.33 -18.12
N ASN A 193 1.56 9.68 -18.98
CA ASN A 193 0.10 9.58 -18.77
C ASN A 193 -0.29 8.45 -17.79
N ASP A 194 0.70 7.76 -17.21
CA ASP A 194 0.45 6.64 -16.31
C ASP A 194 -0.10 7.11 -14.97
N VAL A 195 -1.12 6.41 -14.50
CA VAL A 195 -1.66 6.51 -13.16
C VAL A 195 -1.52 5.16 -12.47
N LEU A 196 -0.87 5.13 -11.32
CA LEU A 196 -0.84 3.96 -10.46
C LEU A 196 -1.96 4.09 -9.45
N VAL A 197 -2.90 3.15 -9.49
CA VAL A 197 -4.09 3.14 -8.63
C VAL A 197 -3.88 2.16 -7.49
N PHE A 198 -4.15 2.61 -6.27
CA PHE A 198 -4.21 1.78 -5.07
C PHE A 198 -5.63 1.82 -4.50
N GLU A 199 -6.31 0.70 -4.51
CA GLU A 199 -7.58 0.51 -3.81
C GLU A 199 -7.30 -0.19 -2.48
N TYR A 200 -7.58 0.48 -1.37
CA TYR A 200 -7.41 -0.06 -0.02
C TYR A 200 -8.74 -0.47 0.58
N SER A 201 -8.75 -1.62 1.23
CA SER A 201 -9.83 -2.07 2.12
C SER A 201 -9.22 -2.42 3.47
N VAL A 202 -9.50 -1.60 4.48
CA VAL A 202 -8.99 -1.77 5.84
C VAL A 202 -10.10 -2.33 6.72
N THR A 203 -9.83 -3.43 7.39
CA THR A 203 -10.73 -4.06 8.35
C THR A 203 -10.09 -4.15 9.72
N ASP A 204 -10.87 -3.85 10.75
CA ASP A 204 -10.51 -4.06 12.16
C ASP A 204 -11.82 -4.16 12.95
N PRO A 205 -12.17 -5.36 13.48
CA PRO A 205 -13.45 -5.56 14.14
C PRO A 205 -13.60 -4.82 15.47
N LEU A 206 -12.49 -4.37 16.07
CA LEU A 206 -12.55 -3.54 17.28
C LEU A 206 -12.86 -2.08 16.96
N LEU A 207 -12.45 -1.60 15.79
CA LEU A 207 -12.57 -0.19 15.40
C LEU A 207 -13.73 0.05 14.44
N TYR A 208 -13.98 -0.86 13.49
CA TYR A 208 -14.89 -0.63 12.37
C TYR A 208 -15.98 -1.68 12.28
N THR A 209 -17.20 -1.25 11.97
CA THR A 209 -18.36 -2.13 11.73
C THR A 209 -18.42 -2.67 10.30
N GLU A 210 -17.68 -2.04 9.38
CA GLU A 210 -17.57 -2.39 7.97
C GLU A 210 -16.17 -2.04 7.45
N PRO A 211 -15.70 -2.63 6.34
CA PRO A 211 -14.42 -2.28 5.73
C PRO A 211 -14.33 -0.78 5.40
N ARG A 212 -13.19 -0.18 5.68
CA ARG A 212 -12.90 1.21 5.30
C ARG A 212 -12.18 1.19 3.97
N ASN A 213 -12.85 1.70 2.94
CA ASN A 213 -12.33 1.69 1.58
C ASN A 213 -11.87 3.09 1.17
N ILE A 214 -10.72 3.15 0.52
CA ILE A 214 -10.17 4.36 -0.07
C ILE A 214 -9.38 4.01 -1.32
N THR A 215 -9.47 4.84 -2.34
CA THR A 215 -8.67 4.74 -3.56
C THR A 215 -7.71 5.91 -3.62
N MET A 216 -6.44 5.63 -3.87
CA MET A 216 -5.39 6.63 -4.07
C MET A 216 -4.88 6.56 -5.50
N TYR A 217 -4.63 7.71 -6.08
CA TYR A 217 -4.14 7.87 -7.44
C TYR A 217 -2.77 8.52 -7.40
N TYR A 218 -1.78 7.84 -7.99
CA TYR A 218 -0.39 8.28 -8.04
C TYR A 218 0.01 8.56 -9.48
N GLN A 219 0.69 9.69 -9.69
CA GLN A 219 1.32 10.01 -10.97
C GLN A 219 2.81 9.65 -10.93
N ARG A 220 3.35 9.26 -12.09
CA ARG A 220 4.77 8.96 -12.25
C ARG A 220 5.59 10.26 -12.25
N MET A 221 6.72 10.23 -11.56
CA MET A 221 7.65 11.33 -11.42
C MET A 221 9.02 10.97 -12.00
N THR A 222 9.92 11.95 -12.06
CA THR A 222 11.33 11.70 -12.35
C THR A 222 12.04 11.07 -11.17
N ASP A 223 13.00 10.19 -11.42
CA ASP A 223 13.70 9.41 -10.37
C ASP A 223 14.58 10.29 -9.47
N ASP A 224 14.88 11.53 -9.87
CA ASP A 224 15.67 12.49 -9.11
C ASP A 224 14.86 13.29 -8.06
N ILE A 225 13.56 13.00 -7.92
CA ILE A 225 12.67 13.69 -6.96
C ILE A 225 12.64 13.00 -5.59
N PHE A 226 13.07 11.74 -5.49
CA PHE A 226 13.10 11.03 -4.21
C PHE A 226 14.25 11.55 -3.33
N LEU A 227 13.90 12.25 -2.24
CA LEU A 227 14.85 12.95 -1.38
C LEU A 227 14.98 12.27 -0.01
N GLU A 228 16.01 12.64 0.74
CA GLU A 228 16.15 12.23 2.12
C GLU A 228 15.21 13.05 3.00
N TYR A 229 14.30 12.37 3.71
CA TYR A 229 13.45 12.99 4.72
C TYR A 229 14.19 13.05 6.05
N ASP A 230 14.41 14.24 6.56
CA ASP A 230 15.04 14.45 7.87
C ASP A 230 14.02 15.02 8.86
N CYS A 231 13.80 14.32 9.95
CA CYS A 231 12.98 14.84 11.03
C CYS A 231 13.75 15.91 11.79
N PRO A 232 13.28 17.18 11.81
CA PRO A 232 14.06 18.29 12.33
C PRO A 232 14.49 18.09 13.79
N ALA A 233 15.78 18.17 14.05
CA ALA A 233 16.37 18.08 15.41
C ALA A 233 15.78 19.12 16.41
N GLY A 234 15.09 20.15 15.90
CA GLY A 234 14.33 21.11 16.69
C GLY A 234 13.22 20.45 17.48
N ASN A 235 12.47 19.53 16.87
CA ASN A 235 11.35 18.83 17.51
C ASN A 235 11.85 18.00 18.70
N TRP A 236 12.97 17.29 18.54
CA TRP A 236 13.59 16.52 19.62
C TRP A 236 14.00 17.39 20.81
N ARG A 237 14.55 18.59 20.56
CA ARG A 237 14.97 19.51 21.62
C ARG A 237 13.79 20.04 22.41
N GLU A 238 12.68 20.35 21.75
CA GLU A 238 11.45 20.79 22.42
C GLU A 238 10.84 19.65 23.24
N ALA A 239 10.80 18.45 22.68
CA ALA A 239 10.35 17.26 23.36
C ALA A 239 11.16 16.94 24.63
N LEU A 240 12.49 16.98 24.54
CA LEU A 240 13.39 16.75 25.69
C LEU A 240 13.23 17.84 26.77
N LYS A 241 12.96 19.09 26.40
CA LYS A 241 12.65 20.15 27.36
C LYS A 241 11.31 19.90 28.07
N ALA A 242 10.28 19.43 27.33
CA ALA A 242 8.99 19.12 27.93
C ALA A 242 9.05 17.92 28.88
N ALA A 243 9.91 16.93 28.59
CA ALA A 243 10.10 15.75 29.43
C ALA A 243 10.99 16.01 30.67
N ASN A 244 11.78 17.07 30.67
CA ASN A 244 12.68 17.47 31.78
C ASN A 244 12.53 18.96 32.09
N PRO A 245 11.38 19.37 32.69
CA PRO A 245 11.07 20.76 33.02
C PRO A 245 11.99 21.35 34.12
#